data_c67c5e092187feceecd06dedbb4b0337
#
_entry.id   c67c5e092187feceecd06dedbb4b0337
#
_cell.length_a   1.000
_cell.length_b   1.000
_cell.length_c   1.000
_cell.angle_alpha   90.00
_cell.angle_beta   90.00
_cell.angle_gamma   90.00
#
_symmetry.space_group_name_H-M   'P 1'
#
loop_
_entity.id
_entity.type
_entity.pdbx_description
1 polymer ?
#
loop_
_entity_poly.entity_id
_entity_poly.type
_entity_poly.pdbx_seq_one_letter_code
_entity_poly.pdbx_strand_id
1 'polypeptide(L)'
;MTERLEAYRVEAFNTAKLSENKMHDDSVALKYGFRGGLVPGIDILAYMIHVPVAKWSRAFLERGLIEARFIKPIYDGEVLLVQAEESSEGLSLTVEHGEAKATGHASLAVTAPAFSLASFPDTAPVATRKPIDADSYQLGKWLGTAPRSWQGKAGAEYRTGVREADPIYAREGLVHPGVLQQIMKRVLM
;
A
#
# COMPACT_ATOMS: atom_id res chain seq x y z
N MET A 1 3.83 -28.25 8.85
CA MET A 1 3.12 -27.69 10.03
C MET A 1 3.08 -26.20 9.80
N THR A 2 1.90 -25.61 9.87
CA THR A 2 1.72 -24.14 9.83
C THR A 2 1.84 -23.61 11.25
N GLU A 3 2.61 -22.56 11.43
CA GLU A 3 2.73 -21.86 12.70
C GLU A 3 1.96 -20.52 12.59
N ARG A 4 1.12 -20.26 13.59
CA ARG A 4 0.38 -19.00 13.66
C ARG A 4 1.21 -17.97 14.40
N LEU A 5 1.41 -16.80 13.78
CA LEU A 5 2.09 -15.69 14.42
C LEU A 5 1.13 -14.89 15.31
N GLU A 6 1.70 -14.07 16.20
CA GLU A 6 0.91 -13.11 16.98
C GLU A 6 0.17 -12.16 16.05
N ALA A 7 -1.13 -11.96 16.30
CA ALA A 7 -1.96 -11.10 15.48
C ALA A 7 -1.64 -9.62 15.72
N TYR A 8 -1.43 -8.86 14.65
CA TYR A 8 -1.29 -7.42 14.73
C TYR A 8 -2.66 -6.76 14.78
N ARG A 9 -2.90 -5.99 15.85
CA ARG A 9 -4.14 -5.25 16.05
C ARG A 9 -3.94 -3.79 15.72
N VAL A 10 -4.75 -3.23 14.82
CA VAL A 10 -4.65 -1.85 14.38
C VAL A 10 -6.04 -1.24 14.20
N GLU A 11 -6.21 0.03 14.57
CA GLU A 11 -7.38 0.82 14.24
C GLU A 11 -7.20 1.46 12.87
N ALA A 12 -8.09 1.14 11.94
CA ALA A 12 -8.06 1.65 10.59
C ALA A 12 -8.25 3.17 10.58
N PHE A 13 -7.46 3.87 9.79
CA PHE A 13 -7.54 5.30 9.60
C PHE A 13 -7.60 5.65 8.12
N ASN A 14 -8.59 6.44 7.73
CA ASN A 14 -8.74 6.88 6.36
C ASN A 14 -7.84 8.08 6.07
N THR A 15 -6.65 7.83 5.52
CA THR A 15 -5.67 8.87 5.17
C THR A 15 -6.08 9.73 3.97
N ALA A 16 -7.13 9.34 3.24
CA ALA A 16 -7.49 9.93 1.96
C ALA A 16 -8.83 10.69 1.96
N LYS A 17 -9.40 11.04 3.12
CA LYS A 17 -10.68 11.77 3.22
C LYS A 17 -10.72 13.04 2.36
N LEU A 18 -9.61 13.76 2.23
CA LEU A 18 -9.49 14.99 1.46
C LEU A 18 -8.87 14.78 0.07
N SER A 19 -8.73 13.53 -0.38
CA SER A 19 -8.16 13.23 -1.69
C SER A 19 -9.11 13.56 -2.85
N GLU A 20 -8.56 13.61 -4.06
CA GLU A 20 -9.34 13.78 -5.28
C GLU A 20 -10.29 12.60 -5.55
N ASN A 21 -9.89 11.39 -5.14
CA ASN A 21 -10.76 10.21 -5.20
C ASN A 21 -11.85 10.29 -4.12
N LYS A 22 -13.02 10.71 -4.51
CA LYS A 22 -14.13 10.99 -3.61
C LYS A 22 -14.77 9.76 -2.97
N MET A 23 -14.40 8.55 -3.35
CA MET A 23 -14.83 7.34 -2.64
C MET A 23 -14.30 7.25 -1.21
N HIS A 24 -13.29 8.06 -0.87
CA HIS A 24 -12.76 8.20 0.48
C HIS A 24 -13.48 9.28 1.31
N ASP A 25 -14.38 10.04 0.70
CA ASP A 25 -15.24 11.05 1.35
C ASP A 25 -16.56 10.40 1.78
N ASP A 26 -16.97 10.62 3.02
CA ASP A 26 -18.17 10.02 3.60
C ASP A 26 -19.44 10.37 2.81
N SER A 27 -19.58 11.64 2.43
CA SER A 27 -20.78 12.15 1.76
C SER A 27 -20.97 11.58 0.36
N VAL A 28 -19.87 11.29 -0.33
CA VAL A 28 -19.87 10.67 -1.66
C VAL A 28 -20.07 9.17 -1.56
N ALA A 29 -19.32 8.49 -0.68
CA ALA A 29 -19.41 7.04 -0.51
C ALA A 29 -20.83 6.58 -0.14
N LEU A 30 -21.52 7.34 0.73
CA LEU A 30 -22.92 7.09 1.09
C LEU A 30 -23.86 7.08 -0.13
N LYS A 31 -23.64 7.93 -1.13
CA LYS A 31 -24.44 7.95 -2.37
C LYS A 31 -24.29 6.69 -3.23
N TYR A 32 -23.19 5.97 -3.05
CA TYR A 32 -22.90 4.71 -3.72
C TYR A 32 -23.23 3.47 -2.86
N GLY A 33 -23.93 3.65 -1.73
CA GLY A 33 -24.40 2.55 -0.89
C GLY A 33 -23.39 2.05 0.13
N PHE A 34 -22.26 2.74 0.32
CA PHE A 34 -21.30 2.45 1.39
C PHE A 34 -21.72 3.10 2.70
N ARG A 35 -21.21 2.63 3.85
CA ARG A 35 -21.52 3.20 5.17
C ARG A 35 -20.78 4.51 5.47
N GLY A 36 -19.75 4.84 4.69
CA GLY A 36 -18.88 6.00 4.83
C GLY A 36 -17.71 5.91 3.88
N GLY A 37 -16.79 6.85 3.96
CA GLY A 37 -15.57 6.89 3.16
C GLY A 37 -14.69 5.68 3.38
N LEU A 38 -14.25 5.08 2.29
CA LEU A 38 -13.45 3.86 2.30
C LEU A 38 -12.02 4.15 2.73
N VAL A 39 -11.45 3.32 3.60
CA VAL A 39 -10.00 3.30 3.85
C VAL A 39 -9.29 2.87 2.56
N PRO A 40 -8.25 3.60 2.11
CA PRO A 40 -7.52 3.24 0.90
C PRO A 40 -6.92 1.85 0.95
N GLY A 41 -6.96 1.11 -0.16
CA GLY A 41 -6.35 -0.22 -0.25
C GLY A 41 -4.85 -0.21 0.05
N ILE A 42 -4.14 0.89 -0.28
CA ILE A 42 -2.73 1.05 0.07
C ILE A 42 -2.49 1.16 1.58
N ASP A 43 -3.43 1.70 2.34
CA ASP A 43 -3.33 1.78 3.80
C ASP A 43 -3.60 0.41 4.42
N ILE A 44 -4.58 -0.34 3.84
CA ILE A 44 -4.82 -1.74 4.23
C ILE A 44 -3.59 -2.60 3.97
N LEU A 45 -2.95 -2.43 2.81
CA LEU A 45 -1.69 -3.12 2.51
C LEU A 45 -0.58 -2.71 3.49
N ALA A 46 -0.54 -1.44 3.93
CA ALA A 46 0.43 -1.00 4.93
C ALA A 46 0.25 -1.76 6.27
N TYR A 47 -0.99 -1.97 6.71
CA TYR A 47 -1.26 -2.80 7.90
C TYR A 47 -0.79 -4.24 7.72
N MET A 48 -0.95 -4.80 6.50
CA MET A 48 -0.47 -6.15 6.19
C MET A 48 1.06 -6.23 6.17
N ILE A 49 1.75 -5.20 5.69
CA ILE A 49 3.22 -5.11 5.63
C ILE A 49 3.86 -5.15 7.01
N HIS A 50 3.18 -4.65 8.04
CA HIS A 50 3.68 -4.70 9.42
C HIS A 50 4.11 -6.10 9.83
N VAL A 51 3.30 -7.12 9.55
CA VAL A 51 3.56 -8.50 10.00
C VAL A 51 4.85 -9.09 9.40
N PRO A 52 5.08 -9.10 8.07
CA PRO A 52 6.34 -9.58 7.52
C PRO A 52 7.53 -8.71 7.89
N VAL A 53 7.35 -7.41 8.14
CA VAL A 53 8.42 -6.55 8.66
C VAL A 53 8.78 -6.94 10.09
N ALA A 54 7.80 -7.17 10.96
CA ALA A 54 8.04 -7.67 12.31
C ALA A 54 8.75 -9.03 12.31
N LYS A 55 8.41 -9.92 11.37
CA LYS A 55 9.00 -11.26 11.24
C LYS A 55 10.41 -11.24 10.64
N TRP A 56 10.59 -10.56 9.50
CA TRP A 56 11.81 -10.63 8.69
C TRP A 56 12.63 -9.33 8.68
N SER A 57 12.14 -8.31 9.36
CA SER A 57 12.83 -7.04 9.58
C SER A 57 13.32 -6.42 8.25
N ARG A 58 14.55 -5.95 8.21
CA ARG A 58 15.17 -5.33 7.04
C ARG A 58 15.20 -6.25 5.81
N ALA A 59 15.33 -7.55 6.00
CA ALA A 59 15.34 -8.50 4.88
C ALA A 59 14.04 -8.43 4.05
N PHE A 60 12.88 -8.21 4.70
CA PHE A 60 11.64 -8.02 3.96
C PHE A 60 11.62 -6.71 3.17
N LEU A 61 12.13 -5.62 3.74
CA LEU A 61 12.18 -4.32 3.06
C LEU A 61 13.14 -4.32 1.86
N GLU A 62 14.17 -5.18 1.85
CA GLU A 62 15.15 -5.28 0.77
C GLU A 62 14.73 -6.25 -0.35
N ARG A 63 14.06 -7.34 -0.01
CA ARG A 63 13.80 -8.44 -0.95
C ARG A 63 12.48 -9.17 -0.72
N GLY A 64 11.57 -8.56 0.06
CA GLY A 64 10.23 -9.10 0.27
C GLY A 64 9.33 -8.92 -0.93
N LEU A 65 8.41 -9.85 -1.07
CA LEU A 65 7.27 -9.77 -1.98
C LEU A 65 6.00 -9.84 -1.15
N ILE A 66 5.01 -9.02 -1.47
CA ILE A 66 3.68 -9.10 -0.87
C ILE A 66 2.62 -8.90 -1.95
N GLU A 67 1.62 -9.75 -1.91
CA GLU A 67 0.41 -9.66 -2.72
C GLU A 67 -0.79 -9.54 -1.80
N ALA A 68 -1.77 -8.73 -2.18
CA ALA A 68 -2.99 -8.55 -1.40
C ALA A 68 -4.22 -8.50 -2.29
N ARG A 69 -5.32 -9.08 -1.79
CA ARG A 69 -6.64 -9.02 -2.38
C ARG A 69 -7.61 -8.40 -1.38
N PHE A 70 -8.21 -7.27 -1.75
CA PHE A 70 -9.24 -6.60 -0.97
C PHE A 70 -10.60 -7.21 -1.31
N ILE A 71 -11.31 -7.70 -0.30
CA ILE A 71 -12.55 -8.48 -0.44
C ILE A 71 -13.75 -7.61 -0.09
N LYS A 72 -13.65 -6.87 1.03
CA LYS A 72 -14.74 -6.04 1.54
C LYS A 72 -14.22 -4.68 1.98
N PRO A 73 -15.09 -3.64 1.95
CA PRO A 73 -14.73 -2.32 2.43
C PRO A 73 -14.26 -2.35 3.90
N ILE A 74 -13.29 -1.48 4.19
CA ILE A 74 -12.86 -1.14 5.53
C ILE A 74 -13.14 0.35 5.73
N TYR A 75 -13.63 0.70 6.92
CA TYR A 75 -14.01 2.06 7.26
C TYR A 75 -13.13 2.62 8.36
N ASP A 76 -13.09 3.94 8.43
CA ASP A 76 -12.36 4.67 9.48
C ASP A 76 -12.81 4.25 10.87
N GLY A 77 -11.87 4.02 11.78
CA GLY A 77 -12.12 3.59 13.16
C GLY A 77 -12.42 2.09 13.34
N GLU A 78 -12.54 1.29 12.29
CA GLU A 78 -12.69 -0.17 12.45
C GLU A 78 -11.41 -0.77 13.05
N VAL A 79 -11.56 -1.58 14.09
CA VAL A 79 -10.43 -2.31 14.68
C VAL A 79 -10.20 -3.58 13.90
N LEU A 80 -9.05 -3.66 13.27
CA LEU A 80 -8.63 -4.77 12.42
C LEU A 80 -7.68 -5.71 13.18
N LEU A 81 -7.77 -6.99 12.85
CA LEU A 81 -6.78 -8.01 13.22
C LEU A 81 -6.10 -8.49 11.93
N VAL A 82 -4.80 -8.26 11.83
CA VAL A 82 -3.97 -8.84 10.78
C VAL A 82 -3.36 -10.11 11.32
N GLN A 83 -3.84 -11.24 10.82
CA GLN A 83 -3.39 -12.57 11.21
C GLN A 83 -2.42 -13.11 10.16
N ALA A 84 -1.47 -13.93 10.58
CA ALA A 84 -0.54 -14.59 9.69
C ALA A 84 -0.30 -16.04 10.09
N GLU A 85 -0.28 -16.90 9.08
CA GLU A 85 0.10 -18.30 9.20
C GLU A 85 1.35 -18.55 8.37
N GLU A 86 2.41 -19.06 9.01
CA GLU A 86 3.68 -19.36 8.36
C GLU A 86 3.68 -20.76 7.75
N SER A 87 4.19 -20.87 6.53
CA SER A 87 4.44 -22.11 5.82
C SER A 87 5.81 -22.08 5.16
N SER A 88 6.18 -23.16 4.46
CA SER A 88 7.41 -23.22 3.65
C SER A 88 7.43 -22.20 2.50
N GLU A 89 6.27 -21.68 2.09
CA GLU A 89 6.14 -20.74 0.97
C GLU A 89 6.12 -19.27 1.43
N GLY A 90 6.00 -19.03 2.74
CA GLY A 90 5.94 -17.69 3.31
C GLY A 90 4.80 -17.52 4.32
N LEU A 91 4.23 -16.33 4.37
CA LEU A 91 3.12 -15.97 5.26
C LEU A 91 1.84 -15.83 4.48
N SER A 92 0.82 -16.59 4.85
CA SER A 92 -0.57 -16.33 4.45
C SER A 92 -1.16 -15.31 5.41
N LEU A 93 -1.66 -14.19 4.87
CA LEU A 93 -2.16 -13.05 5.63
C LEU A 93 -3.68 -12.92 5.49
N THR A 94 -4.35 -12.60 6.58
CA THR A 94 -5.77 -12.26 6.60
C THR A 94 -6.02 -11.02 7.44
N VAL A 95 -6.75 -10.06 6.91
CA VAL A 95 -7.23 -8.87 7.65
C VAL A 95 -8.70 -9.09 8.00
N GLU A 96 -9.02 -9.01 9.27
CA GLU A 96 -10.37 -9.30 9.78
C GLU A 96 -10.95 -8.14 10.60
N HIS A 97 -12.26 -7.95 10.47
CA HIS A 97 -13.12 -7.20 11.37
C HIS A 97 -14.48 -7.92 11.42
N GLY A 98 -14.60 -8.87 12.36
CA GLY A 98 -15.74 -9.82 12.43
C GLY A 98 -15.79 -10.84 11.28
N GLU A 99 -15.28 -10.48 10.12
CA GLU A 99 -15.15 -11.30 8.92
C GLU A 99 -13.89 -10.91 8.14
N ALA A 100 -13.47 -11.74 7.19
CA ALA A 100 -12.33 -11.44 6.33
C ALA A 100 -12.62 -10.22 5.43
N LYS A 101 -11.75 -9.20 5.52
CA LYS A 101 -11.79 -7.97 4.74
C LYS A 101 -10.77 -7.96 3.61
N ALA A 102 -9.60 -8.54 3.86
CA ALA A 102 -8.55 -8.71 2.87
C ALA A 102 -7.77 -9.99 3.15
N THR A 103 -7.15 -10.53 2.11
CA THR A 103 -6.21 -11.66 2.20
C THR A 103 -4.94 -11.32 1.46
N GLY A 104 -3.85 -11.99 1.76
CA GLY A 104 -2.58 -11.80 1.06
C GLY A 104 -1.58 -12.90 1.32
N HIS A 105 -0.46 -12.76 0.63
CA HIS A 105 0.69 -13.62 0.81
C HIS A 105 1.96 -12.78 0.83
N ALA A 106 2.87 -13.07 1.76
CA ALA A 106 4.17 -12.43 1.83
C ALA A 106 5.28 -13.48 1.85
N SER A 107 6.35 -13.22 1.12
CA SER A 107 7.51 -14.11 1.04
C SER A 107 8.83 -13.34 0.92
N LEU A 108 9.94 -14.03 1.12
CA LEU A 108 11.28 -13.50 0.90
C LEU A 108 11.89 -14.13 -0.35
N ALA A 109 12.31 -13.30 -1.31
CA ALA A 109 13.17 -13.75 -2.38
C ALA A 109 14.56 -14.13 -1.84
N VAL A 110 15.25 -15.05 -2.53
CA VAL A 110 16.62 -15.45 -2.16
C VAL A 110 17.58 -14.26 -2.25
N THR A 111 17.42 -13.43 -3.30
CA THR A 111 18.20 -12.22 -3.55
C THR A 111 17.26 -11.05 -3.81
N ALA A 112 17.72 -9.84 -3.53
CA ALA A 112 17.01 -8.64 -3.96
C ALA A 112 16.86 -8.62 -5.49
N PRO A 113 15.68 -8.22 -6.04
CA PRO A 113 15.49 -8.17 -7.47
C PRO A 113 16.47 -7.16 -8.09
N ALA A 114 17.13 -7.57 -9.17
CA ALA A 114 17.96 -6.66 -9.95
C ALA A 114 17.04 -5.71 -10.76
N PHE A 115 17.31 -4.43 -10.66
CA PHE A 115 16.54 -3.40 -11.34
C PHE A 115 17.48 -2.44 -12.08
N SER A 116 17.14 -2.11 -13.33
CA SER A 116 17.87 -1.13 -14.13
C SER A 116 16.90 -0.10 -14.70
N LEU A 117 17.14 1.17 -14.41
CA LEU A 117 16.39 2.29 -14.99
C LEU A 117 16.73 2.49 -16.49
N ALA A 118 17.86 1.98 -16.96
CA ALA A 118 18.31 2.16 -18.35
C ALA A 118 17.37 1.52 -19.39
N SER A 119 16.50 0.59 -18.99
CA SER A 119 15.49 -0.02 -19.87
C SER A 119 14.22 0.83 -20.05
N PHE A 120 14.09 1.94 -19.32
CA PHE A 120 12.93 2.82 -19.40
C PHE A 120 13.29 4.11 -20.15
N PRO A 121 12.44 4.57 -21.09
CA PRO A 121 12.69 5.81 -21.81
C PRO A 121 12.60 7.00 -20.85
N ASP A 122 13.61 7.87 -20.90
CA ASP A 122 13.55 9.17 -20.22
C ASP A 122 13.00 10.20 -21.22
N THR A 123 11.80 10.68 -20.96
CA THR A 123 11.12 11.67 -21.80
C THR A 123 10.80 12.92 -21.00
N ALA A 124 11.02 14.07 -21.61
CA ALA A 124 10.67 15.34 -20.99
C ALA A 124 9.16 15.40 -20.67
N PRO A 125 8.76 15.92 -19.49
CA PRO A 125 7.37 16.13 -19.18
C PRO A 125 6.69 17.03 -20.21
N VAL A 126 5.46 16.68 -20.63
CA VAL A 126 4.70 17.55 -21.53
C VAL A 126 4.31 18.86 -20.82
N ALA A 127 4.49 19.99 -21.50
CA ALA A 127 4.18 21.31 -20.95
C ALA A 127 2.70 21.47 -20.64
N THR A 128 1.83 20.86 -21.46
CA THR A 128 0.39 20.91 -21.28
C THR A 128 -0.21 19.50 -21.33
N ARG A 129 -0.87 19.09 -20.27
CA ARG A 129 -1.58 17.80 -20.23
C ARG A 129 -2.90 17.93 -20.97
N LYS A 130 -3.14 17.01 -21.90
CA LYS A 130 -4.47 16.88 -22.54
C LYS A 130 -5.42 16.17 -21.58
N PRO A 131 -6.73 16.46 -21.67
CA PRO A 131 -7.75 15.62 -21.01
C PRO A 131 -7.60 14.15 -21.44
N ILE A 132 -7.92 13.23 -20.54
CA ILE A 132 -7.91 11.80 -20.85
C ILE A 132 -9.13 11.50 -21.75
N ASP A 133 -8.87 10.81 -22.84
CA ASP A 133 -9.86 10.31 -23.80
C ASP A 133 -9.61 8.83 -24.13
N ALA A 134 -10.41 8.27 -25.03
CA ALA A 134 -10.30 6.87 -25.44
C ALA A 134 -8.93 6.53 -26.07
N ASP A 135 -8.22 7.50 -26.64
CA ASP A 135 -6.93 7.32 -27.33
C ASP A 135 -5.73 7.60 -26.41
N SER A 136 -5.97 8.01 -25.16
CA SER A 136 -4.91 8.35 -24.21
C SER A 136 -4.08 7.15 -23.77
N TYR A 137 -4.69 5.96 -23.76
CA TYR A 137 -4.05 4.71 -23.36
C TYR A 137 -3.95 3.74 -24.53
N GLN A 138 -2.82 3.77 -25.23
CA GLN A 138 -2.57 2.87 -26.34
C GLN A 138 -1.71 1.69 -25.90
N LEU A 139 -2.09 0.48 -26.29
CA LEU A 139 -1.33 -0.75 -26.03
C LEU A 139 0.12 -0.60 -26.52
N GLY A 140 1.08 -0.98 -25.68
CA GLY A 140 2.51 -0.94 -26.00
C GLY A 140 3.16 0.43 -25.88
N LYS A 141 2.44 1.48 -25.51
CA LYS A 141 3.04 2.78 -25.19
C LYS A 141 3.42 2.91 -23.72
N TRP A 142 4.55 3.53 -23.48
CA TRP A 142 4.97 3.91 -22.14
C TRP A 142 4.02 4.96 -21.54
N LEU A 143 3.64 4.76 -20.29
CA LEU A 143 2.97 5.78 -19.51
C LEU A 143 4.04 6.61 -18.80
N GLY A 144 4.08 7.89 -19.08
CA GLY A 144 5.00 8.81 -18.44
C GLY A 144 4.49 9.28 -17.08
N THR A 145 5.43 9.61 -16.19
CA THR A 145 5.14 10.30 -14.93
C THR A 145 5.95 11.57 -14.82
N ALA A 146 5.36 12.62 -14.27
CA ALA A 146 6.09 13.83 -13.95
C ALA A 146 7.08 13.55 -12.80
N PRO A 147 8.29 14.14 -12.83
CA PRO A 147 9.22 14.09 -11.71
C PRO A 147 8.52 14.55 -10.41
N ARG A 148 8.77 13.84 -9.32
CA ARG A 148 8.23 14.15 -8.01
C ARG A 148 9.38 14.28 -7.02
N SER A 149 9.38 15.35 -6.24
CA SER A 149 10.23 15.49 -5.07
C SER A 149 9.50 14.92 -3.85
N TRP A 150 10.21 14.14 -3.07
CA TRP A 150 9.72 13.60 -1.82
C TRP A 150 10.69 13.93 -0.69
N GLN A 151 10.15 14.33 0.46
CA GLN A 151 10.95 14.69 1.64
C GLN A 151 10.72 13.66 2.75
N GLY A 152 11.76 13.34 3.52
CA GLY A 152 11.70 12.36 4.61
C GLY A 152 10.61 12.62 5.65
N LYS A 153 10.25 13.91 5.87
CA LYS A 153 9.13 14.28 6.75
C LYS A 153 7.80 13.63 6.32
N ALA A 154 7.50 13.58 5.02
CA ALA A 154 6.29 12.97 4.51
C ALA A 154 6.20 11.46 4.80
N GLY A 155 7.35 10.78 4.93
CA GLY A 155 7.39 9.37 5.34
C GLY A 155 7.01 9.15 6.79
N ALA A 156 7.43 10.04 7.68
CA ALA A 156 7.02 9.97 9.07
C ALA A 156 5.52 10.26 9.24
N GLU A 157 5.00 11.25 8.53
CA GLU A 157 3.57 11.59 8.50
C GLU A 157 2.74 10.41 7.96
N TYR A 158 3.20 9.76 6.89
CA TYR A 158 2.54 8.57 6.35
C TYR A 158 2.47 7.44 7.38
N ARG A 159 3.60 7.09 8.03
CA ARG A 159 3.62 6.03 9.06
C ARG A 159 2.64 6.32 10.20
N THR A 160 2.59 7.58 10.66
CA THR A 160 1.61 8.00 11.68
C THR A 160 0.18 7.77 11.18
N GLY A 161 -0.11 8.12 9.93
CA GLY A 161 -1.43 7.93 9.32
C GLY A 161 -1.84 6.46 9.25
N VAL A 162 -0.94 5.58 8.83
CA VAL A 162 -1.21 4.12 8.77
C VAL A 162 -0.93 3.38 10.08
N ARG A 163 -0.71 4.09 11.19
CA ARG A 163 -0.46 3.51 12.52
C ARG A 163 0.76 2.57 12.57
N GLU A 164 1.73 2.75 11.67
CA GLU A 164 2.94 1.94 11.67
C GLU A 164 3.91 2.40 12.75
N ALA A 165 4.16 1.52 13.72
CA ALA A 165 4.96 1.79 14.91
C ALA A 165 6.28 1.00 14.97
N ASP A 166 6.59 0.15 13.97
CA ASP A 166 7.84 -0.60 13.98
C ASP A 166 9.03 0.37 14.01
N PRO A 167 9.94 0.23 14.99
CA PRO A 167 11.07 1.15 15.16
C PRO A 167 12.09 1.08 14.02
N ILE A 168 12.08 0.06 13.17
CA ILE A 168 13.06 -0.12 12.11
C ILE A 168 13.13 1.07 11.17
N TYR A 169 11.97 1.64 10.83
CA TYR A 169 11.88 2.77 9.90
C TYR A 169 12.58 4.02 10.45
N ALA A 170 12.38 4.33 11.73
CA ALA A 170 13.01 5.48 12.36
C ALA A 170 14.50 5.21 12.65
N ARG A 171 14.82 4.02 13.19
CA ARG A 171 16.17 3.62 13.56
C ARG A 171 17.12 3.59 12.38
N GLU A 172 16.66 3.14 11.21
CA GLU A 172 17.50 2.94 10.03
C GLU A 172 17.24 3.97 8.93
N GLY A 173 16.39 4.96 9.17
CA GLY A 173 16.05 5.99 8.19
C GLY A 173 15.35 5.46 6.94
N LEU A 174 14.57 4.38 7.09
CA LEU A 174 13.92 3.71 5.97
C LEU A 174 12.55 4.32 5.66
N VAL A 175 12.16 4.20 4.39
CA VAL A 175 10.85 4.61 3.91
C VAL A 175 9.92 3.42 3.94
N HIS A 176 8.69 3.62 4.46
CA HIS A 176 7.66 2.59 4.42
C HIS A 176 7.22 2.31 2.97
N PRO A 177 7.09 1.03 2.54
CA PRO A 177 6.74 0.69 1.14
C PRO A 177 5.45 1.34 0.63
N GLY A 178 4.47 1.58 1.52
CA GLY A 178 3.23 2.25 1.16
C GLY A 178 3.40 3.68 0.64
N VAL A 179 4.49 4.37 1.00
CA VAL A 179 4.82 5.70 0.44
C VAL A 179 5.08 5.59 -1.07
N LEU A 180 5.82 4.56 -1.50
CA LEU A 180 6.09 4.33 -2.92
C LEU A 180 4.80 4.08 -3.69
N GLN A 181 3.88 3.31 -3.11
CA GLN A 181 2.57 3.07 -3.72
C GLN A 181 1.71 4.33 -3.80
N GLN A 182 1.74 5.21 -2.80
CA GLN A 182 1.06 6.51 -2.87
C GLN A 182 1.61 7.37 -4.01
N ILE A 183 2.93 7.36 -4.22
CA ILE A 183 3.57 8.09 -5.30
C ILE A 183 3.14 7.51 -6.65
N MET A 184 3.18 6.19 -6.80
CA MET A 184 2.80 5.49 -8.04
C MET A 184 1.33 5.70 -8.41
N LYS A 185 0.41 5.70 -7.44
CA LYS A 185 -1.03 5.93 -7.67
C LYS A 185 -1.31 7.27 -8.36
N ARG A 186 -0.52 8.31 -8.08
CA ARG A 186 -0.68 9.63 -8.69
C ARG A 186 -0.21 9.71 -10.14
N VAL A 187 0.42 8.68 -10.65
CA VAL A 187 0.87 8.58 -12.05
C VAL A 187 -0.28 8.21 -12.97
N LEU A 188 -1.23 7.44 -12.45
CA LEU A 188 -2.37 6.90 -13.21
C LEU A 188 -3.66 7.73 -13.09
N MET A 189 -3.57 8.92 -12.46
CA MET A 189 -4.74 9.81 -12.26
C MET A 189 -4.56 11.14 -13.00
#